data_79747a3b562a72b26517444460f9ca35
#
_entry.id   79747a3b562a72b26517444460f9ca35
#
_cell.length_a   1.000
_cell.length_b   1.000
_cell.length_c   1.000
_cell.angle_alpha   90.00
_cell.angle_beta   90.00
_cell.angle_gamma   90.00
#
_symmetry.space_group_name_H-M   'P 1'
#
loop_
_entity.id
_entity.type
_entity.pdbx_description
1 polymer ?
#
loop_
_entity_poly.entity_id
_entity_poly.type
_entity_poly.pdbx_seq_one_letter_code
_entity_poly.pdbx_strand_id
1 'polypeptide(L)'
;MSEYMLRCRGEEYDLKVKLHQEMNFNMIRNWIGSVTDDEFYQACDKYGIMVWDDFWLNSNSNLPDDVFAFNMNAVEKIKRLRNHACIAVWCGDNEGYPLPPLNKWLEEDVNVYDGGDRAYHANSHSDGLSGSGPWMNSHPNWYFTKAPYGYGANITRGWGLRTEIGTAVFTTFESFKKFI
;
A
#
# COMPACT_ATOMS: atom_id res chain seq x y z
N MET A 1 2.85 -3.46 5.79
CA MET A 1 2.87 -3.68 7.25
C MET A 1 1.48 -4.06 7.70
N SER A 2 1.26 -5.30 8.08
CA SER A 2 -0.06 -5.80 8.47
C SER A 2 -0.21 -5.73 9.99
N GLU A 3 -0.24 -4.51 10.51
CA GLU A 3 -0.52 -4.30 11.93
C GLU A 3 -2.00 -3.96 12.10
N TYR A 4 -2.63 -4.63 13.02
CA TYR A 4 -3.99 -4.30 13.36
C TYR A 4 -4.01 -2.95 14.08
N MET A 5 -4.87 -2.05 13.63
CA MET A 5 -5.02 -0.68 14.14
C MET A 5 -5.10 -0.59 15.68
N LEU A 6 -5.57 -1.63 16.34
CA LEU A 6 -5.70 -1.67 17.80
C LEU A 6 -4.43 -2.13 18.53
N ARG A 7 -3.39 -2.57 17.82
CA ARG A 7 -2.19 -3.15 18.42
C ARG A 7 -0.93 -2.31 18.30
N CYS A 8 -0.94 -1.29 17.46
CA CYS A 8 0.19 -0.41 17.27
C CYS A 8 -0.22 1.01 17.62
N ARG A 9 0.50 1.65 18.49
CA ARG A 9 0.23 3.02 18.93
C ARG A 9 1.53 3.75 19.20
N GLY A 10 1.54 5.06 18.94
CA GLY A 10 2.59 5.98 19.33
C GLY A 10 4.01 5.46 19.03
N GLU A 11 4.79 5.26 20.07
CA GLU A 11 6.20 4.86 19.97
C GLU A 11 6.43 3.49 19.32
N GLU A 12 5.44 2.62 19.26
CA GLU A 12 5.57 1.32 18.58
C GLU A 12 5.75 1.50 17.06
N TYR A 13 5.18 2.56 16.47
CA TYR A 13 5.41 2.89 15.06
C TYR A 13 6.86 3.29 14.82
N ASP A 14 7.45 4.08 15.70
CA ASP A 14 8.84 4.48 15.60
C ASP A 14 9.77 3.28 15.54
N LEU A 15 9.60 2.33 16.46
CA LEU A 15 10.39 1.10 16.48
C LEU A 15 10.18 0.25 15.22
N LYS A 16 8.94 0.06 14.79
CA LYS A 16 8.63 -0.78 13.63
C LYS A 16 9.16 -0.21 12.33
N VAL A 17 8.99 1.08 12.11
CA VAL A 17 9.51 1.74 10.91
C VAL A 17 11.04 1.75 10.92
N LYS A 18 11.66 1.98 12.08
CA LYS A 18 13.11 1.85 12.25
C LYS A 18 13.61 0.46 11.85
N LEU A 19 12.95 -0.60 12.29
CA LEU A 19 13.33 -1.98 11.92
C LEU A 19 13.20 -2.22 10.42
N HIS A 20 12.21 -1.63 9.74
CA HIS A 20 12.12 -1.70 8.28
C HIS A 20 13.31 -1.01 7.62
N GLN A 21 13.69 0.17 8.09
CA GLN A 21 14.86 0.89 7.59
C GLN A 21 16.15 0.10 7.82
N GLU A 22 16.34 -0.50 9.00
CA GLU A 22 17.49 -1.35 9.30
C GLU A 22 17.56 -2.62 8.43
N MET A 23 16.41 -3.12 7.96
CA MET A 23 16.33 -4.21 6.97
C MET A 23 16.49 -3.74 5.51
N ASN A 24 16.84 -2.47 5.29
CA ASN A 24 17.00 -1.83 3.98
C ASN A 24 15.71 -1.76 3.14
N PHE A 25 14.54 -1.77 3.77
CA PHE A 25 13.32 -1.36 3.08
C PHE A 25 13.34 0.15 2.86
N ASN A 26 12.86 0.57 1.70
CA ASN A 26 12.76 1.99 1.33
C ASN A 26 11.30 2.44 1.11
N MET A 27 10.35 1.52 1.10
CA MET A 27 8.94 1.81 0.94
C MET A 27 8.08 0.86 1.77
N ILE A 28 6.99 1.38 2.32
CA ILE A 28 5.91 0.62 2.94
C ILE A 28 4.63 0.93 2.17
N ARG A 29 3.92 -0.09 1.72
CA ARG A 29 2.55 0.09 1.27
C ARG A 29 1.61 0.03 2.46
N ASN A 30 0.86 1.10 2.65
CA ASN A 30 -0.26 1.16 3.59
C ASN A 30 -1.49 0.55 2.92
N TRP A 31 -1.51 -0.79 2.86
CA TRP A 31 -2.54 -1.57 2.18
C TRP A 31 -3.93 -1.20 2.66
N ILE A 32 -4.81 -0.91 1.69
CA ILE A 32 -6.16 -0.40 1.89
C ILE A 32 -6.27 0.75 2.91
N GLY A 33 -5.21 1.54 3.10
CA GLY A 33 -5.22 2.68 4.00
C GLY A 33 -5.48 2.33 5.47
N SER A 34 -5.11 1.12 5.89
CA SER A 34 -5.46 0.58 7.22
C SER A 34 -4.78 1.29 8.39
N VAL A 35 -3.66 1.95 8.15
CA VAL A 35 -2.97 2.76 9.15
C VAL A 35 -3.29 4.23 8.89
N THR A 36 -3.80 4.92 9.90
CA THR A 36 -4.18 6.33 9.81
C THR A 36 -3.57 7.19 10.91
N ASP A 37 -2.79 6.61 11.80
CA ASP A 37 -2.17 7.31 12.93
C ASP A 37 -1.01 8.18 12.45
N ASP A 38 -0.96 9.45 12.86
CA ASP A 38 0.05 10.42 12.44
C ASP A 38 1.47 9.98 12.83
N GLU A 39 1.62 9.24 13.93
CA GLU A 39 2.89 8.69 14.39
C GLU A 39 3.52 7.71 13.40
N PHE A 40 2.71 7.00 12.62
CA PHE A 40 3.22 6.15 11.53
C PHE A 40 3.90 7.00 10.45
N TYR A 41 3.25 8.05 9.99
CA TYR A 41 3.80 8.92 8.95
C TYR A 41 5.00 9.72 9.47
N GLN A 42 4.95 10.20 10.71
CA GLN A 42 6.08 10.86 11.37
C GLN A 42 7.30 9.93 11.45
N ALA A 43 7.09 8.66 11.79
CA ALA A 43 8.16 7.67 11.81
C ALA A 43 8.71 7.42 10.40
N CYS A 44 7.85 7.33 9.38
CA CYS A 44 8.28 7.18 7.99
C CYS A 44 9.09 8.40 7.52
N ASP A 45 8.67 9.62 7.83
CA ASP A 45 9.43 10.84 7.56
C ASP A 45 10.81 10.80 8.23
N LYS A 46 10.85 10.42 9.52
CA LYS A 46 12.07 10.36 10.34
C LYS A 46 13.09 9.39 9.77
N TYR A 47 12.65 8.21 9.32
CA TYR A 47 13.54 7.15 8.87
C TYR A 47 13.71 7.08 7.35
N GLY A 48 13.10 7.99 6.59
CA GLY A 48 13.22 8.05 5.13
C GLY A 48 12.56 6.88 4.41
N ILE A 49 11.47 6.36 4.96
CA ILE A 49 10.68 5.29 4.35
C ILE A 49 9.53 5.90 3.57
N MET A 50 9.48 5.69 2.28
CA MET A 50 8.37 6.11 1.44
C MET A 50 7.08 5.35 1.78
N VAL A 51 5.94 6.00 1.58
CA VAL A 51 4.63 5.39 1.76
C VAL A 51 3.87 5.40 0.44
N TRP A 52 3.45 4.22 0.01
CA TRP A 52 2.37 4.03 -0.95
C TRP A 52 1.06 3.95 -0.15
N ASP A 53 0.19 4.91 -0.27
CA ASP A 53 -1.00 5.03 0.58
C ASP A 53 -2.30 4.78 -0.19
N ASP A 54 -2.97 3.67 0.12
CA ASP A 54 -4.24 3.33 -0.50
C ASP A 54 -5.40 4.11 0.13
N PHE A 55 -6.40 4.43 -0.68
CA PHE A 55 -7.74 4.70 -0.19
C PHE A 55 -8.45 3.36 0.14
N TRP A 56 -9.47 3.39 0.98
CA TRP A 56 -10.06 2.22 1.68
C TRP A 56 -10.86 1.24 0.79
N LEU A 57 -10.46 1.05 -0.47
CA LEU A 57 -11.14 0.16 -1.42
C LEU A 57 -10.34 -1.12 -1.65
N ASN A 58 -11.04 -2.21 -1.93
CA ASN A 58 -10.44 -3.52 -2.13
C ASN A 58 -11.14 -4.32 -3.24
N SER A 59 -10.40 -4.95 -4.05
CA SER A 59 -10.55 -5.81 -5.24
C SER A 59 -11.91 -5.92 -5.92
N ASN A 60 -12.97 -6.11 -5.20
CA ASN A 60 -14.33 -6.27 -5.72
C ASN A 60 -15.30 -5.27 -5.09
N SER A 61 -14.76 -4.14 -4.68
CA SER A 61 -15.54 -3.12 -4.01
C SER A 61 -16.61 -2.56 -4.94
N ASN A 62 -17.85 -2.64 -4.51
CA ASN A 62 -18.87 -1.76 -5.03
C ASN A 62 -18.59 -0.33 -4.57
N LEU A 63 -19.31 0.62 -5.16
CA LEU A 63 -19.32 1.97 -4.58
C LEU A 63 -19.73 1.89 -3.11
N PRO A 64 -19.10 2.68 -2.23
CA PRO A 64 -19.60 2.87 -0.87
C PRO A 64 -21.06 3.29 -0.87
N ASP A 65 -21.82 2.88 0.13
CA ASP A 65 -23.24 3.24 0.25
C ASP A 65 -23.45 4.76 0.23
N ASP A 66 -22.55 5.50 0.87
CA ASP A 66 -22.47 6.95 0.77
C ASP A 66 -21.14 7.36 0.13
N VAL A 67 -21.16 7.49 -1.20
CA VAL A 67 -19.97 7.85 -2.00
C VAL A 67 -19.51 9.27 -1.70
N PHE A 68 -20.41 10.19 -1.33
CA PHE A 68 -20.02 11.56 -0.98
C PHE A 68 -19.31 11.61 0.37
N ALA A 69 -19.82 10.92 1.38
CA ALA A 69 -19.16 10.82 2.67
C ALA A 69 -17.79 10.14 2.53
N PHE A 70 -17.68 9.10 1.71
CA PHE A 70 -16.39 8.48 1.40
C PHE A 70 -15.42 9.48 0.79
N ASN A 71 -15.84 10.22 -0.24
CA ASN A 71 -15.00 11.21 -0.90
C ASN A 71 -14.57 12.34 0.05
N MET A 72 -15.49 12.82 0.88
CA MET A 72 -15.14 13.83 1.89
C MET A 72 -14.08 13.32 2.88
N ASN A 73 -14.16 12.07 3.30
CA ASN A 73 -13.13 11.45 4.13
C ASN A 73 -11.79 11.33 3.39
N ALA A 74 -11.80 11.01 2.10
CA ALA A 74 -10.60 10.98 1.27
C ALA A 74 -9.94 12.35 1.18
N VAL A 75 -10.72 13.40 0.95
CA VAL A 75 -10.23 14.79 0.96
C VAL A 75 -9.60 15.16 2.30
N GLU A 76 -10.23 14.82 3.41
CA GLU A 76 -9.68 15.09 4.75
C GLU A 76 -8.41 14.28 5.02
N LYS A 77 -8.33 13.03 4.55
CA LYS A 77 -7.10 12.22 4.60
C LYS A 77 -5.97 12.91 3.84
N ILE A 78 -6.22 13.34 2.61
CA ILE A 78 -5.22 14.03 1.78
C ILE A 78 -4.72 15.30 2.49
N LYS A 79 -5.64 16.17 2.92
CA LYS A 79 -5.30 17.43 3.60
C LYS A 79 -4.48 17.21 4.87
N ARG A 80 -4.82 16.19 5.65
CA ARG A 80 -4.10 15.85 6.87
C ARG A 80 -2.69 15.37 6.60
N LEU A 81 -2.51 14.56 5.58
CA LEU A 81 -1.26 13.83 5.35
C LEU A 81 -0.34 14.48 4.30
N ARG A 82 -0.83 15.37 3.47
CA ARG A 82 -0.06 15.98 2.35
C ARG A 82 1.28 16.63 2.75
N ASN A 83 1.44 17.04 4.00
CA ASN A 83 2.67 17.66 4.48
C ASN A 83 3.73 16.63 4.92
N HIS A 84 3.42 15.34 4.91
CA HIS A 84 4.39 14.29 5.17
C HIS A 84 5.22 14.01 3.92
N ALA A 85 6.54 14.18 4.02
CA ALA A 85 7.46 13.97 2.92
C ALA A 85 7.53 12.49 2.49
N CYS A 86 7.19 11.58 3.39
CA CYS A 86 7.21 10.14 3.12
C CYS A 86 6.17 9.69 2.10
N ILE A 87 5.04 10.38 1.94
CA ILE A 87 4.01 9.96 0.98
C ILE A 87 4.52 10.12 -0.44
N ALA A 88 4.62 9.01 -1.16
CA ALA A 88 5.12 8.97 -2.53
C ALA A 88 4.00 8.79 -3.57
N VAL A 89 2.99 8.00 -3.24
CA VAL A 89 1.90 7.63 -4.16
C VAL A 89 0.58 7.49 -3.40
N TRP A 90 -0.47 8.00 -3.99
CA TRP A 90 -1.86 7.75 -3.60
C TRP A 90 -2.46 6.66 -4.48
N CYS A 91 -3.13 5.67 -3.91
CA CYS A 91 -3.72 4.58 -4.67
C CYS A 91 -5.22 4.46 -4.42
N GLY A 92 -5.99 4.39 -5.52
CA GLY A 92 -7.45 4.38 -5.47
C GLY A 92 -8.01 3.08 -4.90
N ASP A 93 -7.58 1.93 -5.41
CA ASP A 93 -8.14 0.63 -5.05
C ASP A 93 -7.05 -0.45 -5.02
N ASN A 94 -7.17 -1.38 -4.10
CA ASN A 94 -6.36 -2.58 -4.09
C ASN A 94 -6.86 -3.56 -5.17
N GLU A 95 -6.04 -3.80 -6.20
CA GLU A 95 -6.30 -4.74 -7.31
C GLU A 95 -7.51 -4.44 -8.19
N GLY A 96 -8.42 -3.57 -7.78
CA GLY A 96 -9.58 -3.11 -8.53
C GLY A 96 -9.45 -1.68 -9.03
N TYR A 97 -10.52 -1.16 -9.58
CA TYR A 97 -10.66 0.25 -9.91
C TYR A 97 -11.83 0.85 -9.14
N PRO A 98 -11.65 2.03 -8.52
CA PRO A 98 -12.79 2.72 -7.98
C PRO A 98 -13.84 2.93 -9.07
N LEU A 99 -15.08 2.53 -8.81
CA LEU A 99 -16.15 2.69 -9.80
C LEU A 99 -16.47 4.17 -10.04
N PRO A 100 -16.90 4.55 -11.24
CA PRO A 100 -17.37 5.91 -11.50
C PRO A 100 -18.54 6.31 -10.58
N PRO A 101 -18.55 7.55 -10.09
CA PRO A 101 -17.64 8.67 -10.40
C PRO A 101 -16.37 8.71 -9.52
N LEU A 102 -16.23 7.80 -8.56
CA LEU A 102 -15.27 7.89 -7.46
C LEU A 102 -13.81 7.94 -7.93
N ASN A 103 -13.43 7.14 -8.96
CA ASN A 103 -12.06 7.16 -9.47
C ASN A 103 -11.64 8.57 -9.92
N LYS A 104 -12.51 9.21 -10.67
CA LYS A 104 -12.25 10.57 -11.16
C LYS A 104 -12.17 11.58 -10.00
N TRP A 105 -13.06 11.46 -9.03
CA TRP A 105 -13.04 12.34 -7.86
C TRP A 105 -11.76 12.21 -7.05
N LEU A 106 -11.30 10.98 -6.78
CA LEU A 106 -10.05 10.75 -6.04
C LEU A 106 -8.83 11.32 -6.79
N GLU A 107 -8.77 11.17 -8.10
CA GLU A 107 -7.71 11.76 -8.92
C GLU A 107 -7.74 13.30 -8.86
N GLU A 108 -8.92 13.89 -9.03
CA GLU A 108 -9.11 15.34 -8.94
C GLU A 108 -8.77 15.86 -7.53
N ASP A 109 -9.15 15.14 -6.48
CA ASP A 109 -8.90 15.52 -5.09
C ASP A 109 -7.40 15.49 -4.76
N VAL A 110 -6.67 14.47 -5.22
CA VAL A 110 -5.20 14.43 -5.07
C VAL A 110 -4.58 15.63 -5.80
N ASN A 111 -4.97 15.90 -7.03
CA ASN A 111 -4.44 17.03 -7.80
C ASN A 111 -4.73 18.38 -7.12
N VAL A 112 -5.92 18.56 -6.58
CA VAL A 112 -6.35 19.84 -5.96
C VAL A 112 -5.77 20.01 -4.55
N TYR A 113 -5.84 18.99 -3.73
CA TYR A 113 -5.53 19.12 -2.29
C TYR A 113 -4.12 18.70 -1.91
N ASP A 114 -3.42 17.94 -2.76
CA ASP A 114 -2.00 17.58 -2.59
C ASP A 114 -1.07 18.37 -3.52
N GLY A 115 -1.62 19.29 -4.30
CA GLY A 115 -0.86 20.17 -5.18
C GLY A 115 -0.42 19.54 -6.52
N GLY A 116 -0.80 18.32 -6.81
CA GLY A 116 -0.45 17.60 -8.04
C GLY A 116 1.00 17.14 -8.13
N ASP A 117 1.76 17.25 -7.06
CA ASP A 117 3.17 16.82 -7.02
C ASP A 117 3.33 15.32 -6.88
N ARG A 118 2.34 14.63 -6.28
CA ARG A 118 2.34 13.18 -6.09
C ARG A 118 1.41 12.49 -7.08
N ALA A 119 1.84 11.30 -7.51
CA ALA A 119 1.04 10.50 -8.42
C ALA A 119 -0.19 9.93 -7.72
N TYR A 120 -1.33 9.98 -8.43
CA TYR A 120 -2.47 9.14 -8.15
C TYR A 120 -2.42 7.92 -9.07
N HIS A 121 -2.56 6.72 -8.51
CA HIS A 121 -2.67 5.47 -9.23
C HIS A 121 -4.03 4.83 -8.97
N ALA A 122 -4.81 4.57 -10.01
CA ALA A 122 -6.18 4.11 -9.84
C ALA A 122 -6.28 2.75 -9.15
N ASN A 123 -5.31 1.86 -9.40
CA ASN A 123 -5.26 0.55 -8.78
C ASN A 123 -3.82 0.05 -8.57
N SER A 124 -3.66 -0.96 -7.74
CA SER A 124 -2.37 -1.54 -7.43
C SER A 124 -1.95 -2.71 -8.34
N HIS A 125 -2.69 -3.03 -9.39
CA HIS A 125 -2.53 -4.26 -10.18
C HIS A 125 -2.04 -4.04 -11.60
N SER A 126 -2.39 -2.92 -12.23
CA SER A 126 -2.18 -2.64 -13.64
C SER A 126 -1.64 -1.23 -13.89
N ASP A 127 -1.75 -0.74 -15.13
CA ASP A 127 -1.39 0.63 -15.53
C ASP A 127 0.10 0.96 -15.33
N GLY A 128 0.96 0.10 -15.85
CA GLY A 128 2.40 0.26 -15.78
C GLY A 128 3.06 -0.45 -14.61
N LEU A 129 2.27 -1.01 -13.71
CA LEU A 129 2.75 -1.88 -12.64
C LEU A 129 2.98 -3.29 -13.16
N SER A 130 3.89 -4.04 -12.53
CA SER A 130 4.12 -5.44 -12.89
C SER A 130 3.13 -6.41 -12.25
N GLY A 131 2.12 -5.89 -11.59
CA GLY A 131 1.02 -6.65 -11.01
C GLY A 131 1.27 -7.16 -9.61
N SER A 132 0.32 -7.95 -9.14
CA SER A 132 0.29 -8.59 -7.84
C SER A 132 0.68 -10.08 -7.96
N GLY A 133 1.32 -10.63 -6.93
CA GLY A 133 1.83 -12.02 -6.93
C GLY A 133 3.27 -12.15 -7.47
N PRO A 134 3.80 -13.38 -7.56
CA PRO A 134 3.13 -14.65 -7.29
C PRO A 134 2.84 -14.89 -5.82
N TRP A 135 1.87 -15.76 -5.56
CA TRP A 135 1.41 -16.14 -4.23
C TRP A 135 1.84 -17.57 -3.89
N MET A 136 3.10 -17.88 -4.10
CA MET A 136 3.66 -19.20 -3.90
C MET A 136 5.08 -19.15 -3.37
N ASN A 137 5.50 -20.20 -2.70
CA ASN A 137 6.91 -20.41 -2.36
C ASN A 137 7.66 -20.91 -3.59
N SER A 138 8.73 -20.22 -3.97
CA SER A 138 9.61 -20.60 -5.05
C SER A 138 11.06 -20.44 -4.63
N HIS A 139 11.96 -21.18 -5.31
CA HIS A 139 13.37 -20.99 -5.10
C HIS A 139 13.74 -19.52 -5.40
N PRO A 140 14.58 -18.85 -4.60
CA PRO A 140 14.90 -17.43 -4.77
C PRO A 140 15.32 -17.05 -6.19
N ASN A 141 16.11 -17.88 -6.87
CA ASN A 141 16.51 -17.63 -8.25
C ASN A 141 15.35 -17.50 -9.22
N TRP A 142 14.21 -18.09 -8.92
CA TRP A 142 13.03 -18.01 -9.78
C TRP A 142 12.56 -16.56 -9.94
N TYR A 143 12.60 -15.78 -8.86
CA TYR A 143 12.18 -14.37 -8.86
C TYR A 143 13.10 -13.48 -9.68
N PHE A 144 14.33 -13.91 -9.95
CA PHE A 144 15.31 -13.15 -10.72
C PHE A 144 15.51 -13.66 -12.16
N THR A 145 15.16 -14.91 -12.43
CA THR A 145 15.47 -15.57 -13.72
C THR A 145 14.24 -15.86 -14.57
N LYS A 146 13.07 -15.88 -13.97
CA LYS A 146 11.81 -16.11 -14.69
C LYS A 146 11.08 -14.80 -14.85
N ALA A 147 10.39 -14.65 -15.98
CA ALA A 147 9.40 -13.60 -16.11
C ALA A 147 8.41 -13.74 -14.95
N PRO A 148 8.27 -12.75 -14.09
CA PRO A 148 7.41 -12.86 -12.94
C PRO A 148 5.97 -13.04 -13.41
N TYR A 149 5.32 -14.03 -12.85
CA TYR A 149 3.89 -14.20 -13.02
C TYR A 149 3.18 -13.16 -12.16
N GLY A 150 2.41 -12.28 -12.82
CA GLY A 150 1.38 -11.54 -12.14
C GLY A 150 0.03 -12.21 -12.40
N TYR A 151 -0.90 -12.12 -11.51
CA TYR A 151 -2.30 -12.28 -11.82
C TYR A 151 -2.69 -11.07 -12.68
N GLY A 152 -3.22 -11.30 -13.88
CA GLY A 152 -3.69 -10.25 -14.75
C GLY A 152 -2.98 -10.15 -16.11
N ALA A 153 -3.38 -9.20 -16.90
CA ALA A 153 -3.02 -9.05 -18.32
C ALA A 153 -1.53 -8.79 -18.63
N ASN A 154 -0.69 -8.59 -17.62
CA ASN A 154 0.71 -8.24 -17.77
C ASN A 154 1.67 -9.36 -17.35
N ILE A 155 1.28 -10.60 -17.49
CA ILE A 155 2.08 -11.79 -17.19
C ILE A 155 3.46 -11.78 -17.87
N THR A 156 3.62 -11.03 -18.97
CA THR A 156 4.83 -10.96 -19.77
C THR A 156 5.81 -9.87 -19.38
N ARG A 157 5.43 -8.97 -18.48
CA ARG A 157 6.26 -7.83 -18.08
C ARG A 157 6.71 -7.99 -16.64
N GLY A 158 7.82 -8.64 -16.46
CA GLY A 158 8.38 -8.89 -15.17
C GLY A 158 9.28 -7.82 -14.58
N TRP A 159 9.18 -6.63 -15.10
CA TRP A 159 10.00 -5.48 -14.71
C TRP A 159 9.08 -4.30 -14.41
N GLY A 160 9.50 -3.49 -13.48
CA GLY A 160 8.71 -2.40 -12.94
C GLY A 160 8.37 -2.65 -11.46
N LEU A 161 7.54 -1.82 -10.91
CA LEU A 161 7.13 -1.94 -9.51
C LEU A 161 6.10 -3.07 -9.35
N ARG A 162 6.46 -4.04 -8.53
CA ARG A 162 5.56 -5.09 -8.08
C ARG A 162 4.99 -4.67 -6.74
N THR A 163 3.69 -4.47 -6.71
CA THR A 163 2.99 -3.93 -5.54
C THR A 163 2.81 -4.94 -4.44
N GLU A 164 2.69 -6.21 -4.80
CA GLU A 164 2.53 -7.29 -3.85
C GLU A 164 3.26 -8.55 -4.33
N ILE A 165 3.85 -9.24 -3.39
CA ILE A 165 4.37 -10.58 -3.56
C ILE A 165 4.09 -11.34 -2.27
N GLY A 166 3.54 -12.53 -2.38
CA GLY A 166 3.12 -13.32 -1.22
C GLY A 166 3.65 -14.73 -1.25
N THR A 167 3.93 -15.22 -0.06
CA THR A 167 4.33 -16.59 0.17
C THR A 167 3.80 -17.00 1.54
N ALA A 168 3.77 -18.30 1.82
CA ALA A 168 3.49 -18.75 3.17
C ALA A 168 4.50 -18.16 4.14
N VAL A 169 4.02 -17.52 5.17
CA VAL A 169 4.85 -16.94 6.22
C VAL A 169 4.61 -17.69 7.52
N PHE A 170 5.68 -17.89 8.25
CA PHE A 170 5.63 -18.48 9.58
C PHE A 170 5.92 -17.38 10.60
N THR A 171 5.31 -17.48 11.75
CA THR A 171 5.65 -16.68 12.91
C THR A 171 7.08 -16.99 13.38
N THR A 172 7.58 -16.29 14.40
CA THR A 172 8.88 -16.62 14.98
C THR A 172 8.93 -18.07 15.43
N PHE A 173 10.12 -18.67 15.44
CA PHE A 173 10.29 -20.06 15.88
C PHE A 173 9.74 -20.28 17.29
N GLU A 174 9.96 -19.34 18.19
CA GLU A 174 9.47 -19.38 19.58
C GLU A 174 7.93 -19.41 19.66
N SER A 175 7.27 -18.73 18.74
CA SER A 175 5.80 -18.79 18.61
C SER A 175 5.36 -20.06 17.91
N PHE A 176 6.02 -20.44 16.82
CA PHE A 176 5.66 -21.59 15.99
C PHE A 176 5.71 -22.89 16.76
N LYS A 177 6.76 -23.12 17.54
CA LYS A 177 6.92 -24.34 18.35
C LYS A 177 5.83 -24.55 19.40
N LYS A 178 4.95 -23.57 19.63
CA LYS A 178 3.79 -23.72 20.53
C LYS A 178 2.60 -24.38 19.86
N PHE A 179 2.66 -24.59 18.55
CA PHE A 179 1.58 -25.15 17.74
C PHE A 179 1.89 -26.57 17.23
N ILE A 180 3.11 -27.07 17.45
CA ILE A 180 3.60 -28.39 17.06
C ILE A 180 3.87 -29.26 18.26
#